data_19e78aec92db0b54ef8ccb11e98fa253
#
_entry.id   19e78aec92db0b54ef8ccb11e98fa253
#
_cell.length_a   1.000
_cell.length_b   1.000
_cell.length_c   1.000
_cell.angle_alpha   90.00
_cell.angle_beta   90.00
_cell.angle_gamma   90.00
#
_symmetry.space_group_name_H-M   'P 1'
#
loop_
_entity.id
_entity.type
_entity.pdbx_description
1 polymer ?
#
loop_
_entity_poly.entity_id
_entity_poly.type
_entity_poly.pdbx_seq_one_letter_code
_entity_poly.pdbx_strand_id
1 'polypeptide(L)'
;MNHSPDNWDNVAIEDFGEIVAGGTPSRANPSFWNGSIPWVTPSEITSLRGKFVRETKEKITPEGLTGSAAKLLPVGSLLVTTRATMGEMAIAAVSLTTNQGFKSIIPNESTDSLFAYYQIRMLKPEMVRLASGTT
;
A
#
# COMPACT_ATOMS: atom_id res chain seq x y z
N MET A 1 24.94 -10.09 -8.42
CA MET A 1 24.94 -9.01 -7.47
C MET A 1 24.61 -9.48 -6.09
N ASN A 2 25.43 -9.17 -5.21
CA ASN A 2 25.31 -9.69 -3.88
C ASN A 2 24.85 -8.64 -2.91
N HIS A 3 23.83 -8.99 -2.19
CA HIS A 3 23.40 -8.19 -1.07
C HIS A 3 23.87 -8.87 0.16
N SER A 4 25.08 -8.58 0.56
CA SER A 4 25.56 -9.13 1.82
C SER A 4 24.76 -8.50 2.94
N PRO A 5 24.79 -9.06 4.13
CA PRO A 5 24.10 -8.45 5.25
C PRO A 5 24.51 -7.00 5.50
N ASP A 6 25.72 -6.66 5.14
CA ASP A 6 26.21 -5.30 5.34
C ASP A 6 25.54 -4.32 4.40
N ASN A 7 24.89 -4.80 3.36
CA ASN A 7 24.26 -3.94 2.35
C ASN A 7 22.76 -3.82 2.50
N TRP A 8 22.22 -4.23 3.64
CA TRP A 8 20.79 -4.14 3.85
C TRP A 8 20.28 -2.70 3.68
N ASP A 9 21.09 -1.73 4.06
CA ASP A 9 20.67 -0.34 3.95
C ASP A 9 20.54 0.10 2.52
N ASN A 10 21.05 -0.68 1.57
CA ASN A 10 20.99 -0.33 0.15
C ASN A 10 19.91 -1.09 -0.59
N VAL A 11 19.14 -1.91 0.11
CA VAL A 11 18.06 -2.63 -0.53
C VAL A 11 16.95 -1.63 -0.82
N ALA A 12 16.57 -1.53 -2.08
CA ALA A 12 15.52 -0.62 -2.48
C ALA A 12 14.16 -1.30 -2.34
N ILE A 13 13.18 -0.56 -1.91
CA ILE A 13 11.82 -1.10 -1.77
C ILE A 13 11.31 -1.58 -3.12
N GLU A 14 11.65 -0.87 -4.18
CA GLU A 14 11.19 -1.26 -5.51
C GLU A 14 11.76 -2.60 -5.97
N ASP A 15 12.76 -3.12 -5.26
CA ASP A 15 13.24 -4.47 -5.57
C ASP A 15 12.20 -5.53 -5.24
N PHE A 16 11.22 -5.20 -4.39
CA PHE A 16 10.16 -6.13 -4.02
C PHE A 16 9.01 -6.08 -5.00
N GLY A 17 8.86 -4.99 -5.73
CA GLY A 17 7.77 -4.85 -6.66
C GLY A 17 7.58 -3.43 -7.11
N GLU A 18 6.46 -3.18 -7.77
CA GLU A 18 6.11 -1.86 -8.28
C GLU A 18 5.50 -1.02 -7.17
N ILE A 19 5.96 0.22 -7.03
CA ILE A 19 5.45 1.14 -6.02
C ILE A 19 4.32 1.96 -6.64
N VAL A 20 3.16 1.97 -5.97
CA VAL A 20 1.96 2.60 -6.50
C VAL A 20 1.38 3.54 -5.44
N ALA A 21 1.13 4.77 -5.83
CA ALA A 21 0.48 5.73 -4.95
C ALA A 21 -1.03 5.55 -5.00
N GLY A 22 -1.72 5.90 -3.92
CA GLY A 22 -3.17 5.89 -3.90
C GLY A 22 -3.74 7.25 -4.25
N GLY A 23 -5.06 7.35 -4.20
CA GLY A 23 -5.75 8.59 -4.49
C GLY A 23 -7.13 8.62 -3.88
N THR A 24 -7.72 9.81 -3.82
CA THR A 24 -9.04 10.02 -3.25
C THR A 24 -9.97 10.56 -4.32
N PRO A 25 -11.03 9.80 -4.67
CA PRO A 25 -12.03 10.33 -5.59
C PRO A 25 -12.68 11.59 -5.01
N SER A 26 -13.15 12.46 -5.89
CA SER A 26 -13.76 13.69 -5.45
C SER A 26 -14.96 13.43 -4.54
N ARG A 27 -14.93 14.02 -3.35
CA ARG A 27 -16.05 13.89 -2.42
C ARG A 27 -17.30 14.61 -2.90
N ALA A 28 -17.12 15.56 -3.81
CA ALA A 28 -18.24 16.32 -4.34
C ALA A 28 -19.07 15.52 -5.34
N ASN A 29 -18.57 14.39 -5.80
CA ASN A 29 -19.28 13.57 -6.78
C ASN A 29 -19.82 12.31 -6.11
N PRO A 30 -21.13 12.29 -5.78
CA PRO A 30 -21.67 11.13 -5.07
C PRO A 30 -21.64 9.85 -5.89
N SER A 31 -21.54 9.92 -7.20
CA SER A 31 -21.49 8.71 -8.01
C SER A 31 -20.15 7.98 -7.90
N PHE A 32 -19.18 8.58 -7.25
CA PHE A 32 -17.86 7.94 -7.03
C PHE A 32 -17.84 7.05 -5.78
N TRP A 33 -18.83 7.16 -4.91
CA TRP A 33 -18.81 6.54 -3.60
C TRP A 33 -19.94 5.53 -3.44
N ASN A 34 -19.83 4.73 -2.37
CA ASN A 34 -20.85 3.74 -2.01
C ASN A 34 -20.96 2.62 -3.05
N GLY A 35 -19.83 2.27 -3.66
CA GLY A 35 -19.77 1.15 -4.59
C GLY A 35 -19.35 -0.13 -3.92
N SER A 36 -18.62 -0.95 -4.66
CA SER A 36 -18.18 -2.25 -4.16
C SER A 36 -16.67 -2.39 -4.06
N ILE A 37 -15.91 -1.37 -4.48
CA ILE A 37 -14.45 -1.44 -4.47
C ILE A 37 -13.95 -0.90 -3.13
N PRO A 38 -13.29 -1.72 -2.30
CA PRO A 38 -12.81 -1.24 -1.01
C PRO A 38 -11.78 -0.11 -1.18
N TRP A 39 -11.83 0.84 -0.27
CA TRP A 39 -10.95 2.01 -0.29
C TRP A 39 -10.42 2.21 1.12
N VAL A 40 -9.11 2.02 1.28
CA VAL A 40 -8.44 1.92 2.57
C VAL A 40 -7.84 3.26 2.95
N THR A 41 -7.94 3.62 4.23
CA THR A 41 -7.28 4.80 4.80
C THR A 41 -6.26 4.35 5.83
N PRO A 42 -5.27 5.21 6.14
CA PRO A 42 -4.25 4.81 7.12
C PRO A 42 -4.80 4.47 8.50
N SER A 43 -5.89 5.12 8.93
CA SER A 43 -6.44 4.83 10.24
C SER A 43 -6.94 3.40 10.34
N GLU A 44 -7.37 2.82 9.22
CA GLU A 44 -7.84 1.44 9.22
C GLU A 44 -6.68 0.47 9.40
N ILE A 45 -5.48 0.85 8.95
CA ILE A 45 -4.30 0.01 9.19
C ILE A 45 -3.93 0.06 10.67
N THR A 46 -3.99 1.24 11.27
CA THR A 46 -3.65 1.40 12.67
C THR A 46 -4.54 0.54 13.58
N SER A 47 -5.82 0.44 13.24
CA SER A 47 -6.77 -0.30 14.05
C SER A 47 -6.91 -1.76 13.63
N LEU A 48 -6.16 -2.19 12.62
CA LEU A 48 -6.29 -3.53 12.08
C LEU A 48 -5.75 -4.57 13.07
N ARG A 49 -6.49 -5.66 13.22
CA ARG A 49 -6.03 -6.80 13.98
C ARG A 49 -5.44 -7.80 13.01
N GLY A 50 -4.13 -7.99 13.09
CA GLY A 50 -3.41 -8.85 12.15
C GLY A 50 -2.85 -8.04 11.01
N LYS A 51 -2.60 -8.69 9.89
CA LYS A 51 -1.88 -8.07 8.80
C LYS A 51 -2.65 -8.03 7.48
N PHE A 52 -3.87 -8.57 7.44
CA PHE A 52 -4.62 -8.66 6.18
C PHE A 52 -5.82 -7.71 6.19
N VAL A 53 -5.99 -6.97 5.10
CA VAL A 53 -7.15 -6.09 4.92
C VAL A 53 -8.11 -6.73 3.95
N ARG A 54 -9.36 -6.87 4.38
CA ARG A 54 -10.42 -7.46 3.56
C ARG A 54 -11.61 -6.53 3.43
N GLU A 55 -11.91 -5.79 4.49
CA GLU A 55 -13.07 -4.91 4.54
C GLU A 55 -12.63 -3.49 4.83
N THR A 56 -13.38 -2.53 4.33
CA THR A 56 -13.12 -1.11 4.55
C THR A 56 -14.41 -0.41 4.91
N LYS A 57 -14.28 0.73 5.55
CA LYS A 57 -15.44 1.54 5.92
C LYS A 57 -16.09 2.16 4.70
N GLU A 58 -15.29 2.58 3.72
CA GLU A 58 -15.82 3.21 2.53
C GLU A 58 -15.43 2.41 1.31
N LYS A 59 -16.27 2.50 0.30
CA LYS A 59 -16.01 1.83 -0.97
C LYS A 59 -16.29 2.81 -2.09
N ILE A 60 -15.60 2.65 -3.19
CA ILE A 60 -15.78 3.51 -4.34
C ILE A 60 -16.39 2.71 -5.48
N THR A 61 -16.86 3.44 -6.48
CA THR A 61 -17.47 2.85 -7.66
C THR A 61 -16.44 2.73 -8.77
N PRO A 62 -16.74 1.99 -9.85
CA PRO A 62 -15.88 2.01 -11.02
C PRO A 62 -15.66 3.42 -11.57
N GLU A 63 -16.69 4.28 -11.51
CA GLU A 63 -16.53 5.67 -11.93
C GLU A 63 -15.54 6.40 -11.02
N GLY A 64 -15.61 6.14 -9.72
CA GLY A 64 -14.66 6.75 -8.80
C GLY A 64 -13.25 6.29 -9.07
N LEU A 65 -13.09 5.04 -9.44
CA LEU A 65 -11.77 4.50 -9.76
C LEU A 65 -11.19 5.17 -11.00
N THR A 66 -11.96 5.23 -12.08
CA THR A 66 -11.45 5.80 -13.33
C THR A 66 -11.39 7.32 -13.29
N GLY A 67 -12.20 7.96 -12.46
CA GLY A 67 -12.25 9.42 -12.38
C GLY A 67 -11.31 10.03 -11.35
N SER A 68 -10.36 9.27 -10.83
CA SER A 68 -9.46 9.77 -9.80
C SER A 68 -8.07 9.16 -9.97
N ALA A 69 -7.17 9.52 -9.06
CA ALA A 69 -5.83 8.95 -9.04
C ALA A 69 -5.77 7.61 -8.32
N ALA A 70 -6.89 7.13 -7.78
CA ALA A 70 -6.93 5.84 -7.11
C ALA A 70 -6.55 4.73 -8.10
N LYS A 71 -5.83 3.75 -7.61
CA LYS A 71 -5.38 2.61 -8.40
C LYS A 71 -5.90 1.34 -7.77
N LEU A 72 -6.39 0.42 -8.59
CA LEU A 72 -6.82 -0.87 -8.10
C LEU A 72 -5.59 -1.75 -7.88
N LEU A 73 -5.42 -2.20 -6.66
CA LEU A 73 -4.29 -3.04 -6.27
C LEU A 73 -4.74 -4.48 -6.20
N PRO A 74 -3.95 -5.41 -6.73
CA PRO A 74 -4.34 -6.82 -6.69
C PRO A 74 -4.18 -7.42 -5.31
N VAL A 75 -4.78 -8.59 -5.12
CA VAL A 75 -4.60 -9.38 -3.90
C VAL A 75 -3.11 -9.62 -3.70
N GLY A 76 -2.66 -9.50 -2.46
CA GLY A 76 -1.25 -9.70 -2.13
C GLY A 76 -0.44 -8.43 -2.13
N SER A 77 -1.03 -7.29 -2.54
CA SER A 77 -0.31 -6.02 -2.51
C SER A 77 0.01 -5.63 -1.07
N LEU A 78 1.17 -5.02 -0.88
CA LEU A 78 1.61 -4.55 0.42
C LEU A 78 1.18 -3.09 0.56
N LEU A 79 0.36 -2.82 1.57
CA LEU A 79 -0.17 -1.49 1.81
C LEU A 79 0.74 -0.81 2.82
N VAL A 80 1.45 0.22 2.39
CA VAL A 80 2.44 0.89 3.24
C VAL A 80 2.05 2.35 3.38
N THR A 81 1.81 2.79 4.61
CA THR A 81 1.44 4.17 4.84
C THR A 81 2.66 5.06 4.71
N THR A 82 2.43 6.29 4.25
CA THR A 82 3.49 7.29 4.16
C THR A 82 3.54 8.19 5.38
N ARG A 83 2.74 7.87 6.39
CA ARG A 83 2.71 8.66 7.60
C ARG A 83 4.01 8.53 8.36
N ALA A 84 4.20 9.43 9.30
CA ALA A 84 5.43 9.44 10.08
C ALA A 84 5.60 8.17 10.89
N THR A 85 4.51 7.55 11.29
CA THR A 85 4.59 6.29 12.03
C THR A 85 5.03 5.20 11.08
N MET A 86 6.21 4.69 11.33
CA MET A 86 6.79 3.70 10.43
C MET A 86 6.34 2.31 10.80
N GLY A 87 6.33 1.45 9.80
CA GLY A 87 5.98 0.07 10.03
C GLY A 87 4.48 -0.21 9.98
N GLU A 88 3.69 0.79 9.71
CA GLU A 88 2.26 0.57 9.54
C GLU A 88 2.02 0.07 8.14
N MET A 89 1.79 -1.21 8.04
CA MET A 89 1.57 -1.85 6.75
C MET A 89 0.61 -3.01 6.92
N ALA A 90 0.05 -3.43 5.79
CA ALA A 90 -0.85 -4.57 5.76
C ALA A 90 -0.74 -5.23 4.40
N ILE A 91 -1.43 -6.35 4.24
CA ILE A 91 -1.47 -7.07 2.97
C ILE A 91 -2.91 -7.08 2.51
N ALA A 92 -3.13 -6.78 1.24
CA ALA A 92 -4.46 -6.80 0.65
C ALA A 92 -4.93 -8.24 0.51
N ALA A 93 -6.01 -8.60 1.19
CA ALA A 93 -6.61 -9.92 1.06
C ALA A 93 -7.60 -9.96 -0.08
N VAL A 94 -7.98 -8.80 -0.60
CA VAL A 94 -8.87 -8.66 -1.76
C VAL A 94 -8.30 -7.55 -2.62
N SER A 95 -8.74 -7.46 -3.87
CA SER A 95 -8.41 -6.31 -4.70
C SER A 95 -9.02 -5.07 -4.06
N LEU A 96 -8.23 -4.00 -3.96
CA LEU A 96 -8.71 -2.82 -3.26
C LEU A 96 -7.97 -1.58 -3.74
N THR A 97 -8.39 -0.42 -3.24
CA THR A 97 -7.74 0.85 -3.51
C THR A 97 -7.38 1.51 -2.18
N THR A 98 -6.58 2.55 -2.22
CA THR A 98 -6.18 3.30 -1.02
C THR A 98 -6.26 4.78 -1.29
N ASN A 99 -6.28 5.57 -0.21
CA ASN A 99 -6.15 7.01 -0.37
C ASN A 99 -4.68 7.36 -0.61
N GLN A 100 -4.37 8.64 -0.74
CA GLN A 100 -3.03 9.10 -1.07
C GLN A 100 -2.05 8.99 0.10
N GLY A 101 -2.51 8.55 1.26
CA GLY A 101 -1.64 8.31 2.39
C GLY A 101 -0.85 7.02 2.31
N PHE A 102 -0.88 6.35 1.16
CA PHE A 102 -0.17 5.09 0.95
C PHE A 102 0.78 5.19 -0.23
N LYS A 103 1.89 4.49 -0.12
CA LYS A 103 2.73 4.12 -1.26
C LYS A 103 2.85 2.62 -1.19
N SER A 104 1.97 1.94 -1.92
CA SER A 104 1.84 0.50 -1.81
C SER A 104 2.73 -0.20 -2.81
N ILE A 105 2.98 -1.49 -2.57
CA ILE A 105 3.88 -2.27 -3.40
C ILE A 105 3.12 -3.45 -3.98
N ILE A 106 3.13 -3.56 -5.31
CA ILE A 106 2.60 -4.73 -5.98
C ILE A 106 3.78 -5.69 -6.14
N PRO A 107 3.80 -6.81 -5.40
CA PRO A 107 4.99 -7.68 -5.41
C PRO A 107 5.27 -8.24 -6.79
N ASN A 108 6.56 -8.43 -7.09
CA ASN A 108 6.98 -9.13 -8.28
C ASN A 108 6.44 -10.55 -8.26
N GLU A 109 6.40 -11.18 -9.43
CA GLU A 109 5.94 -12.57 -9.51
C GLU A 109 6.73 -13.50 -8.62
N SER A 110 8.00 -13.23 -8.46
CA SER A 110 8.87 -14.07 -7.66
C SER A 110 8.88 -13.70 -6.18
N THR A 111 8.12 -12.68 -5.79
CA THR A 111 8.15 -12.18 -4.42
C THR A 111 6.91 -12.65 -3.69
N ASP A 112 7.11 -13.40 -2.61
CA ASP A 112 6.00 -13.79 -1.75
C ASP A 112 5.60 -12.61 -0.88
N SER A 113 4.29 -12.35 -0.80
CA SER A 113 3.78 -11.20 -0.06
C SER A 113 4.15 -11.23 1.41
N LEU A 114 4.02 -12.38 2.06
CA LEU A 114 4.36 -12.49 3.47
C LEU A 114 5.84 -12.26 3.70
N PHE A 115 6.66 -12.84 2.83
CA PHE A 115 8.08 -12.65 2.96
C PHE A 115 8.45 -11.17 2.82
N ALA A 116 7.90 -10.51 1.80
CA ALA A 116 8.16 -9.09 1.59
C ALA A 116 7.65 -8.24 2.75
N TYR A 117 6.48 -8.62 3.29
CA TYR A 117 5.90 -7.90 4.41
C TYR A 117 6.88 -7.86 5.59
N TYR A 118 7.43 -9.03 5.95
CA TYR A 118 8.34 -9.08 7.08
C TYR A 118 9.69 -8.44 6.76
N GLN A 119 10.16 -8.59 5.54
CA GLN A 119 11.42 -7.97 5.15
C GLN A 119 11.34 -6.45 5.24
N ILE A 120 10.26 -5.90 4.72
CA ILE A 120 10.11 -4.44 4.69
C ILE A 120 9.94 -3.90 6.10
N ARG A 121 9.24 -4.63 6.96
CA ARG A 121 9.07 -4.18 8.34
C ARG A 121 10.40 -4.08 9.08
N MET A 122 11.40 -4.81 8.63
CA MET A 122 12.72 -4.78 9.27
C MET A 122 13.62 -3.68 8.74
N LEU A 123 13.17 -2.97 7.70
CA LEU A 123 13.96 -1.87 7.15
C LEU A 123 13.86 -0.65 8.06
N LYS A 124 14.88 0.20 7.97
CA LYS A 124 14.87 1.42 8.75
C LYS A 124 13.82 2.38 8.21
N PRO A 125 13.24 3.19 9.07
CA PRO A 125 12.20 4.12 8.63
C PRO A 125 12.62 5.02 7.48
N GLU A 126 13.85 5.51 7.47
CA GLU A 126 14.27 6.39 6.40
C GLU A 126 14.34 5.68 5.06
N MET A 127 14.61 4.37 5.07
CA MET A 127 14.61 3.62 3.83
C MET A 127 13.21 3.57 3.23
N VAL A 128 12.22 3.36 4.08
CA VAL A 128 10.83 3.32 3.62
C VAL A 128 10.42 4.69 3.08
N ARG A 129 10.80 5.76 3.75
CA ARG A 129 10.45 7.10 3.29
C ARG A 129 11.06 7.42 1.94
N LEU A 130 12.31 7.04 1.74
CA LEU A 130 12.98 7.28 0.46
C LEU A 130 12.28 6.52 -0.66
N ALA A 131 11.91 5.28 -0.38
CA ALA A 131 11.23 4.48 -1.39
C ALA A 131 9.87 5.06 -1.74
N SER A 132 9.21 5.75 -0.81
CA SER A 132 7.91 6.32 -1.08
C SER A 132 8.01 7.71 -1.73
N GLY A 133 9.21 8.15 -2.07
CA GLY A 133 9.38 9.38 -2.81
C GLY A 133 9.46 10.63 -1.98
N THR A 134 9.58 10.51 -0.67
CA THR A 134 9.77 11.65 0.21
C THR A 134 11.25 11.87 0.38
N THR A 135 11.73 12.90 -0.14
CA THR A 135 13.17 13.18 -0.03
C THR A 135 13.40 14.42 0.77
#